data_4196537ebab4ebca4c684902612a9b2f
#
_entry.id   4196537ebab4ebca4c684902612a9b2f
#
_cell.length_a   1.000
_cell.length_b   1.000
_cell.length_c   1.000
_cell.angle_alpha   90.00
_cell.angle_beta   90.00
_cell.angle_gamma   90.00
#
_symmetry.space_group_name_H-M   'P 1'
#
loop_
_entity.id
_entity.type
_entity.pdbx_description
1 polymer ?
#
loop_
_entity_poly.entity_id
_entity_poly.type
_entity_poly.pdbx_seq_one_letter_code
_entity_poly.pdbx_strand_id
1 'polypeptide(L)'
;GLVAAVMTPFDEAGRLNLTAVPTQHAYLRATDVEYVFVTGTTGESLSLSREERMAVMDAWIDAGARVIMHVGAESVNDARALAAHAQSRGALAIGAMPPTFFKPANVDALAATIAAVCAGAPTLPCYYYHIPSMTGTAFPMIDVVPALEARTPNFAGIKYTGFYTYPGLLDAQRVIEYRGGKYEVLSG
;
A
#
# COMPACT_ATOMS: atom_id res chain seq x y z
N GLY A 1 -14.39 7.31 -2.87
CA GLY A 1 -14.97 6.38 -1.89
C GLY A 1 -14.03 6.14 -0.72
N LEU A 2 -14.49 5.40 0.30
CA LEU A 2 -13.67 5.05 1.46
C LEU A 2 -12.88 3.75 1.19
N VAL A 3 -11.65 3.69 1.72
CA VAL A 3 -10.81 2.49 1.75
C VAL A 3 -10.49 2.19 3.21
N ALA A 4 -10.94 1.04 3.72
CA ALA A 4 -10.66 0.64 5.09
C ALA A 4 -9.24 0.04 5.20
N ALA A 5 -8.40 0.57 6.07
CA ALA A 5 -7.18 -0.10 6.50
C ALA A 5 -7.56 -1.18 7.53
N VAL A 6 -7.56 -2.44 7.09
CA VAL A 6 -8.09 -3.55 7.90
C VAL A 6 -7.05 -4.18 8.81
N MET A 7 -7.52 -4.70 9.94
CA MET A 7 -6.71 -5.46 10.88
C MET A 7 -6.52 -6.89 10.39
N THR A 8 -5.37 -7.47 10.69
CA THR A 8 -5.14 -8.92 10.53
C THR A 8 -5.68 -9.63 11.77
N PRO A 9 -6.62 -10.58 11.61
CA PRO A 9 -7.17 -11.30 12.77
C PRO A 9 -6.24 -12.42 13.24
N PHE A 10 -6.05 -12.52 14.54
CA PHE A 10 -5.29 -13.58 15.22
C PHE A 10 -6.16 -14.32 16.23
N ASP A 11 -5.79 -15.55 16.55
CA ASP A 11 -6.33 -16.30 17.67
C ASP A 11 -5.58 -15.96 18.98
N GLU A 12 -6.05 -16.52 20.11
CA GLU A 12 -5.44 -16.30 21.43
C GLU A 12 -3.98 -16.79 21.53
N ALA A 13 -3.54 -17.66 20.63
CA ALA A 13 -2.16 -18.14 20.54
C ALA A 13 -1.29 -17.31 19.58
N GLY A 14 -1.83 -16.20 19.01
CA GLY A 14 -1.11 -15.34 18.08
C GLY A 14 -0.98 -15.91 16.67
N ARG A 15 -1.77 -16.91 16.30
CA ARG A 15 -1.78 -17.47 14.93
C ARG A 15 -2.88 -16.79 14.11
N LEU A 16 -2.69 -16.68 12.79
CA LEU A 16 -3.70 -16.14 11.89
C LEU A 16 -5.05 -16.85 12.06
N ASN A 17 -6.10 -16.05 12.23
CA ASN A 17 -7.50 -16.50 12.29
C ASN A 17 -8.27 -16.02 11.06
N LEU A 18 -7.97 -16.58 9.90
CA LEU A 18 -8.56 -16.16 8.63
C LEU A 18 -10.07 -16.40 8.56
N THR A 19 -10.63 -17.25 9.43
CA THR A 19 -12.10 -17.49 9.51
C THR A 19 -12.87 -16.26 9.98
N ALA A 20 -12.22 -15.27 10.59
CA ALA A 20 -12.83 -14.01 10.98
C ALA A 20 -13.00 -13.01 9.83
N VAL A 21 -12.25 -13.17 8.71
CA VAL A 21 -12.24 -12.23 7.60
C VAL A 21 -13.62 -12.05 6.95
N PRO A 22 -14.44 -13.09 6.68
CA PRO A 22 -15.77 -12.90 6.15
C PRO A 22 -16.67 -12.05 7.05
N THR A 23 -16.54 -12.19 8.37
CA THR A 23 -17.31 -11.36 9.34
C THR A 23 -16.86 -9.90 9.31
N GLN A 24 -15.54 -9.65 9.25
CA GLN A 24 -15.00 -8.30 9.11
C GLN A 24 -15.48 -7.66 7.79
N HIS A 25 -15.46 -8.41 6.68
CA HIS A 25 -15.94 -7.93 5.39
C HIS A 25 -17.44 -7.61 5.43
N ALA A 26 -18.26 -8.49 6.00
CA ALA A 26 -19.71 -8.26 6.14
C ALA A 26 -20.01 -6.98 6.93
N TYR A 27 -19.25 -6.71 8.01
CA TYR A 27 -19.38 -5.47 8.78
C TYR A 27 -19.06 -4.22 7.92
N LEU A 28 -17.98 -4.25 7.16
CA LEU A 28 -17.60 -3.14 6.26
C LEU A 28 -18.67 -2.92 5.19
N ARG A 29 -19.18 -3.98 4.59
CA ARG A 29 -20.26 -3.90 3.59
C ARG A 29 -21.54 -3.30 4.16
N ALA A 30 -21.87 -3.62 5.41
CA ALA A 30 -23.04 -3.03 6.10
C ALA A 30 -22.90 -1.53 6.35
N THR A 31 -21.68 -0.97 6.25
CA THR A 31 -21.38 0.47 6.38
C THR A 31 -20.97 1.09 5.04
N ASP A 32 -21.32 0.50 3.90
CA ASP A 32 -21.02 0.95 2.54
C ASP A 32 -19.51 1.11 2.24
N VAL A 33 -18.65 0.37 2.92
CA VAL A 33 -17.21 0.31 2.64
C VAL A 33 -16.90 -0.94 1.81
N GLU A 34 -16.49 -0.74 0.56
CA GLU A 34 -16.20 -1.83 -0.38
C GLU A 34 -14.71 -2.13 -0.53
N TYR A 35 -13.88 -1.11 -0.36
CA TYR A 35 -12.44 -1.20 -0.61
C TYR A 35 -11.68 -1.42 0.69
N VAL A 36 -10.71 -2.33 0.65
CA VAL A 36 -9.86 -2.63 1.80
C VAL A 36 -8.38 -2.50 1.45
N PHE A 37 -7.61 -1.89 2.34
CA PHE A 37 -6.15 -1.86 2.28
C PHE A 37 -5.61 -2.91 3.24
N VAL A 38 -5.13 -4.01 2.68
CA VAL A 38 -4.77 -5.23 3.41
C VAL A 38 -3.27 -5.26 3.70
N THR A 39 -2.90 -5.79 4.87
CA THR A 39 -1.51 -5.91 5.34
C THR A 39 -0.71 -4.62 5.31
N GLY A 40 -1.39 -3.47 5.48
CA GLY A 40 -0.75 -2.18 5.79
C GLY A 40 -0.31 -2.12 7.25
N THR A 41 0.01 -0.93 7.75
CA THR A 41 0.43 -0.73 9.16
C THR A 41 -0.64 -1.20 10.14
N THR A 42 -1.91 -0.89 9.91
CA THR A 42 -3.04 -1.38 10.71
C THR A 42 -3.15 -2.91 10.68
N GLY A 43 -2.78 -3.55 9.59
CA GLY A 43 -2.75 -5.01 9.42
C GLY A 43 -1.42 -5.66 9.80
N GLU A 44 -0.57 -4.97 10.57
CA GLU A 44 0.70 -5.46 11.14
C GLU A 44 1.78 -5.86 10.11
N SER A 45 1.57 -5.55 8.85
CA SER A 45 2.52 -5.57 7.72
C SER A 45 3.82 -6.39 7.90
N LEU A 46 4.87 -5.71 8.40
CA LEU A 46 6.22 -6.29 8.53
C LEU A 46 6.36 -7.28 9.69
N SER A 47 5.37 -7.39 10.57
CA SER A 47 5.33 -8.41 11.63
C SER A 47 4.87 -9.77 11.09
N LEU A 48 4.30 -9.78 9.87
CA LEU A 48 3.84 -11.01 9.20
C LEU A 48 4.92 -11.51 8.22
N SER A 49 5.03 -12.82 8.10
CA SER A 49 5.80 -13.43 7.01
C SER A 49 5.15 -13.14 5.65
N ARG A 50 5.91 -13.33 4.58
CA ARG A 50 5.40 -13.17 3.22
C ARG A 50 4.21 -14.08 2.96
N GLU A 51 4.29 -15.34 3.40
CA GLU A 51 3.25 -16.37 3.24
C GLU A 51 1.98 -15.99 4.02
N GLU A 52 2.10 -15.47 5.23
CA GLU A 52 0.96 -14.98 6.01
C GLU A 52 0.29 -13.80 5.34
N ARG A 53 1.05 -12.85 4.80
CA ARG A 53 0.51 -11.71 4.05
C ARG A 53 -0.27 -12.15 2.80
N MET A 54 0.25 -13.14 2.07
CA MET A 54 -0.47 -13.75 0.94
C MET A 54 -1.78 -14.39 1.40
N ALA A 55 -1.75 -15.18 2.47
CA ALA A 55 -2.94 -15.87 3.00
C ALA A 55 -4.02 -14.88 3.49
N VAL A 56 -3.62 -13.79 4.15
CA VAL A 56 -4.55 -12.73 4.58
C VAL A 56 -5.20 -12.07 3.36
N MET A 57 -4.43 -11.72 2.33
CA MET A 57 -4.97 -11.15 1.11
C MET A 57 -5.95 -12.11 0.42
N ASP A 58 -5.57 -13.37 0.30
CA ASP A 58 -6.41 -14.41 -0.32
C ASP A 58 -7.75 -14.52 0.40
N ALA A 59 -7.74 -14.54 1.73
CA ALA A 59 -8.97 -14.59 2.53
C ALA A 59 -9.90 -13.39 2.28
N TRP A 60 -9.35 -12.18 2.12
CA TRP A 60 -10.14 -11.00 1.80
C TRP A 60 -10.70 -11.04 0.38
N ILE A 61 -9.92 -11.49 -0.61
CA ILE A 61 -10.41 -11.67 -1.99
C ILE A 61 -11.50 -12.75 -2.04
N ASP A 62 -11.29 -13.89 -1.38
CA ASP A 62 -12.24 -15.00 -1.34
C ASP A 62 -13.55 -14.61 -0.61
N ALA A 63 -13.49 -13.68 0.34
CA ALA A 63 -14.66 -13.06 0.96
C ALA A 63 -15.41 -12.07 0.03
N GLY A 64 -14.86 -11.76 -1.16
CA GLY A 64 -15.46 -10.85 -2.14
C GLY A 64 -15.10 -9.37 -1.96
N ALA A 65 -14.09 -9.04 -1.15
CA ALA A 65 -13.63 -7.67 -0.96
C ALA A 65 -12.85 -7.14 -2.17
N ARG A 66 -12.90 -5.83 -2.40
CA ARG A 66 -12.07 -5.11 -3.37
C ARG A 66 -10.74 -4.72 -2.73
N VAL A 67 -9.73 -5.53 -2.96
CA VAL A 67 -8.46 -5.48 -2.22
C VAL A 67 -7.42 -4.58 -2.90
N ILE A 68 -6.86 -3.65 -2.13
CA ILE A 68 -5.58 -3.00 -2.41
C ILE A 68 -4.57 -3.67 -1.46
N MET A 69 -3.58 -4.37 -1.99
CA MET A 69 -2.60 -5.05 -1.16
C MET A 69 -1.38 -4.16 -0.88
N HIS A 70 -1.01 -4.00 0.38
CA HIS A 70 0.29 -3.46 0.73
C HIS A 70 1.37 -4.52 0.51
N VAL A 71 2.34 -4.23 -0.35
CA VAL A 71 3.40 -5.17 -0.76
C VAL A 71 4.80 -4.77 -0.29
N GLY A 72 4.96 -3.58 0.35
CA GLY A 72 6.25 -3.14 0.86
C GLY A 72 6.87 -4.13 1.84
N ALA A 73 8.17 -4.37 1.73
CA ALA A 73 8.96 -5.27 2.57
C ALA A 73 10.41 -4.79 2.62
N GLU A 74 11.20 -5.29 3.58
CA GLU A 74 12.65 -5.01 3.64
C GLU A 74 13.39 -5.63 2.44
N SER A 75 12.97 -6.82 2.01
CA SER A 75 13.45 -7.47 0.80
C SER A 75 12.66 -7.01 -0.42
N VAL A 76 13.32 -6.38 -1.38
CA VAL A 76 12.71 -6.03 -2.68
C VAL A 76 12.17 -7.26 -3.41
N ASN A 77 12.84 -8.42 -3.27
CA ASN A 77 12.38 -9.67 -3.89
C ASN A 77 11.08 -10.17 -3.24
N ASP A 78 10.94 -10.08 -1.92
CA ASP A 78 9.68 -10.42 -1.24
C ASP A 78 8.56 -9.45 -1.60
N ALA A 79 8.85 -8.14 -1.67
CA ALA A 79 7.90 -7.14 -2.11
C ALA A 79 7.41 -7.40 -3.55
N ARG A 80 8.31 -7.79 -4.45
CA ARG A 80 7.96 -8.20 -5.83
C ARG A 80 7.12 -9.48 -5.87
N ALA A 81 7.45 -10.46 -5.03
CA ALA A 81 6.67 -11.70 -4.94
C ALA A 81 5.25 -11.44 -4.43
N LEU A 82 5.10 -10.56 -3.42
CA LEU A 82 3.79 -10.10 -2.93
C LEU A 82 3.01 -9.36 -4.02
N ALA A 83 3.66 -8.50 -4.80
CA ALA A 83 3.04 -7.80 -5.91
C ALA A 83 2.56 -8.77 -7.01
N ALA A 84 3.39 -9.72 -7.39
CA ALA A 84 3.04 -10.76 -8.37
C ALA A 84 1.87 -11.63 -7.90
N HIS A 85 1.85 -11.99 -6.61
CA HIS A 85 0.75 -12.73 -6.01
C HIS A 85 -0.54 -11.89 -6.04
N ALA A 86 -0.50 -10.62 -5.66
CA ALA A 86 -1.65 -9.71 -5.71
C ALA A 86 -2.23 -9.65 -7.14
N GLN A 87 -1.38 -9.53 -8.16
CA GLN A 87 -1.83 -9.53 -9.54
C GLN A 87 -2.46 -10.87 -9.95
N SER A 88 -1.86 -12.00 -9.58
CA SER A 88 -2.36 -13.33 -9.92
C SER A 88 -3.72 -13.63 -9.28
N ARG A 89 -4.00 -13.04 -8.12
CA ARG A 89 -5.26 -13.20 -7.38
C ARG A 89 -6.33 -12.16 -7.77
N GLY A 90 -6.02 -11.24 -8.66
CA GLY A 90 -6.98 -10.24 -9.12
C GLY A 90 -7.22 -9.12 -8.10
N ALA A 91 -6.22 -8.76 -7.30
CA ALA A 91 -6.29 -7.56 -6.47
C ALA A 91 -6.56 -6.32 -7.34
N LEU A 92 -7.19 -5.30 -6.77
CA LEU A 92 -7.54 -4.07 -7.48
C LEU A 92 -6.31 -3.20 -7.76
N ALA A 93 -5.39 -3.14 -6.80
CA ALA A 93 -4.16 -2.35 -6.85
C ALA A 93 -3.15 -2.88 -5.84
N ILE A 94 -1.93 -2.35 -5.90
CA ILE A 94 -0.90 -2.54 -4.88
C ILE A 94 -0.47 -1.21 -4.28
N GLY A 95 -0.06 -1.24 -2.99
CA GLY A 95 0.60 -0.13 -2.31
C GLY A 95 2.00 -0.54 -1.87
N ALA A 96 3.02 0.27 -2.15
CA ALA A 96 4.40 -0.04 -1.81
C ALA A 96 5.02 1.09 -0.97
N MET A 97 5.60 0.76 0.18
CA MET A 97 6.47 1.64 0.95
C MET A 97 7.94 1.25 0.74
N PRO A 98 8.91 2.16 1.00
CA PRO A 98 10.33 1.81 0.94
C PRO A 98 10.73 0.90 2.11
N PRO A 99 11.89 0.21 2.01
CA PRO A 99 12.52 -0.45 3.14
C PRO A 99 12.74 0.51 4.32
N THR A 100 12.64 0.00 5.53
CA THR A 100 12.74 0.80 6.76
C THR A 100 14.12 0.73 7.40
N PHE A 101 14.85 -0.36 7.19
CA PHE A 101 16.19 -0.56 7.72
C PHE A 101 17.26 0.09 6.83
N PHE A 102 17.39 -0.33 5.57
CA PHE A 102 18.24 0.35 4.58
C PHE A 102 17.40 1.35 3.78
N LYS A 103 17.30 2.56 4.31
CA LYS A 103 16.47 3.61 3.73
C LYS A 103 17.05 4.15 2.43
N PRO A 104 16.22 4.50 1.44
CA PRO A 104 16.69 5.20 0.24
C PRO A 104 17.40 6.51 0.61
N ALA A 105 18.59 6.72 0.06
CA ALA A 105 19.40 7.90 0.37
C ALA A 105 18.88 9.20 -0.27
N ASN A 106 18.10 9.09 -1.33
CA ASN A 106 17.54 10.21 -2.09
C ASN A 106 16.29 9.79 -2.86
N VAL A 107 15.63 10.76 -3.48
CA VAL A 107 14.40 10.55 -4.28
C VAL A 107 14.61 9.57 -5.42
N ASP A 108 15.76 9.62 -6.08
CA ASP A 108 16.08 8.73 -7.21
C ASP A 108 16.19 7.26 -6.76
N ALA A 109 16.88 7.00 -5.66
CA ALA A 109 16.98 5.68 -5.05
C ALA A 109 15.61 5.16 -4.56
N LEU A 110 14.78 6.05 -3.99
CA LEU A 110 13.41 5.73 -3.61
C LEU A 110 12.59 5.31 -4.83
N ALA A 111 12.59 6.13 -5.89
CA ALA A 111 11.82 5.85 -7.09
C ALA A 111 12.28 4.56 -7.80
N ALA A 112 13.58 4.29 -7.82
CA ALA A 112 14.13 3.04 -8.36
C ALA A 112 13.66 1.82 -7.56
N THR A 113 13.64 1.91 -6.23
CA THR A 113 13.17 0.84 -5.34
C THR A 113 11.69 0.55 -5.57
N ILE A 114 10.85 1.59 -5.57
CA ILE A 114 9.40 1.43 -5.78
C ILE A 114 9.10 0.89 -7.18
N ALA A 115 9.79 1.38 -8.22
CA ALA A 115 9.65 0.87 -9.57
C ALA A 115 9.99 -0.63 -9.66
N ALA A 116 11.06 -1.07 -8.98
CA ALA A 116 11.44 -2.48 -8.93
C ALA A 116 10.35 -3.35 -8.27
N VAL A 117 9.68 -2.86 -7.23
CA VAL A 117 8.54 -3.54 -6.58
C VAL A 117 7.33 -3.59 -7.52
N CYS A 118 6.95 -2.44 -8.10
CA CYS A 118 5.78 -2.33 -8.99
C CYS A 118 5.93 -3.17 -10.27
N ALA A 119 7.16 -3.43 -10.71
CA ALA A 119 7.43 -4.34 -11.83
C ALA A 119 7.01 -5.80 -11.55
N GLY A 120 6.74 -6.17 -10.30
CA GLY A 120 6.15 -7.47 -9.93
C GLY A 120 4.66 -7.59 -10.31
N ALA A 121 3.96 -6.47 -10.49
CA ALA A 121 2.54 -6.41 -10.87
C ALA A 121 2.31 -5.35 -11.96
N PRO A 122 2.84 -5.54 -13.17
CA PRO A 122 2.89 -4.49 -14.20
C PRO A 122 1.51 -4.05 -14.71
N THR A 123 0.46 -4.83 -14.49
CA THR A 123 -0.91 -4.51 -14.93
C THR A 123 -1.80 -3.94 -13.83
N LEU A 124 -1.36 -3.97 -12.57
CA LEU A 124 -2.10 -3.36 -11.46
C LEU A 124 -1.68 -1.90 -11.24
N PRO A 125 -2.63 -0.99 -10.92
CA PRO A 125 -2.29 0.32 -10.39
C PRO A 125 -1.38 0.21 -9.16
N CYS A 126 -0.30 1.00 -9.13
CA CYS A 126 0.65 1.04 -8.03
C CYS A 126 0.60 2.37 -7.30
N TYR A 127 0.39 2.34 -5.99
CA TYR A 127 0.41 3.51 -5.11
C TYR A 127 1.68 3.52 -4.27
N TYR A 128 2.36 4.66 -4.22
CA TYR A 128 3.42 4.85 -3.23
C TYR A 128 2.81 5.11 -1.86
N TYR A 129 3.17 4.29 -0.86
CA TYR A 129 2.70 4.48 0.51
C TYR A 129 3.68 5.36 1.28
N HIS A 130 3.35 6.66 1.39
CA HIS A 130 4.11 7.64 2.16
C HIS A 130 3.70 7.59 3.63
N ILE A 131 4.56 7.02 4.46
CA ILE A 131 4.36 6.92 5.92
C ILE A 131 5.69 7.18 6.65
N PRO A 132 6.17 8.45 6.68
CA PRO A 132 7.48 8.80 7.22
C PRO A 132 7.63 8.51 8.70
N SER A 133 6.55 8.54 9.48
CA SER A 133 6.58 8.16 10.91
C SER A 133 7.04 6.73 11.16
N MET A 134 6.81 5.82 10.21
CA MET A 134 7.20 4.42 10.30
C MET A 134 8.46 4.12 9.49
N THR A 135 8.59 4.70 8.29
CA THR A 135 9.71 4.40 7.40
C THR A 135 10.94 5.27 7.64
N GLY A 136 10.78 6.44 8.26
CA GLY A 136 11.82 7.44 8.37
C GLY A 136 12.27 8.05 7.03
N THR A 137 11.50 7.81 5.95
CA THR A 137 11.73 8.39 4.61
C THR A 137 10.72 9.51 4.39
N ALA A 138 11.20 10.76 4.38
CA ALA A 138 10.37 11.97 4.43
C ALA A 138 10.66 12.96 3.28
N PHE A 139 10.91 12.45 2.08
CA PHE A 139 11.07 13.31 0.91
C PHE A 139 9.74 13.97 0.55
N PRO A 140 9.74 15.25 0.09
CA PRO A 140 8.53 15.92 -0.39
C PRO A 140 7.91 15.16 -1.56
N MET A 141 6.59 14.99 -1.54
CA MET A 141 5.92 14.22 -2.59
C MET A 141 5.96 14.94 -3.94
N ILE A 142 6.06 16.26 -3.94
CA ILE A 142 6.23 17.03 -5.19
C ILE A 142 7.53 16.68 -5.94
N ASP A 143 8.55 16.18 -5.23
CA ASP A 143 9.79 15.69 -5.84
C ASP A 143 9.70 14.19 -6.16
N VAL A 144 9.01 13.43 -5.32
CA VAL A 144 8.88 11.96 -5.45
C VAL A 144 7.97 11.57 -6.60
N VAL A 145 6.82 12.23 -6.75
CA VAL A 145 5.82 11.86 -7.77
C VAL A 145 6.36 11.95 -9.20
N PRO A 146 7.08 13.02 -9.62
CA PRO A 146 7.69 13.04 -10.95
C PRO A 146 8.74 11.94 -11.17
N ALA A 147 9.51 11.59 -10.14
CA ALA A 147 10.51 10.53 -10.23
C ALA A 147 9.86 9.13 -10.37
N LEU A 148 8.74 8.91 -9.67
CA LEU A 148 7.94 7.68 -9.80
C LEU A 148 7.25 7.62 -11.16
N GLU A 149 6.64 8.72 -11.64
CA GLU A 149 6.03 8.79 -12.96
C GLU A 149 7.02 8.39 -14.07
N ALA A 150 8.26 8.85 -13.98
CA ALA A 150 9.29 8.57 -14.98
C ALA A 150 9.75 7.09 -15.00
N ARG A 151 9.58 6.36 -13.90
CA ARG A 151 10.15 5.00 -13.73
C ARG A 151 9.12 3.89 -13.59
N THR A 152 7.87 4.23 -13.28
CA THR A 152 6.81 3.27 -12.92
C THR A 152 5.62 3.46 -13.86
N PRO A 153 5.52 2.71 -14.95
CA PRO A 153 4.47 2.89 -15.96
C PRO A 153 3.05 2.75 -15.41
N ASN A 154 2.86 1.92 -14.38
CA ASN A 154 1.58 1.67 -13.71
C ASN A 154 1.41 2.51 -12.43
N PHE A 155 2.18 3.58 -12.24
CA PHE A 155 2.02 4.48 -11.10
C PHE A 155 0.67 5.21 -11.17
N ALA A 156 -0.13 5.08 -10.11
CA ALA A 156 -1.49 5.61 -10.04
C ALA A 156 -1.67 6.75 -9.02
N GLY A 157 -0.79 6.83 -8.03
CA GLY A 157 -0.91 7.86 -7.00
C GLY A 157 -0.17 7.53 -5.71
N ILE A 158 -0.56 8.20 -4.64
CA ILE A 158 0.05 8.04 -3.32
C ILE A 158 -1.01 7.75 -2.25
N LYS A 159 -0.66 6.89 -1.28
CA LYS A 159 -1.33 6.85 0.02
C LYS A 159 -0.51 7.71 0.97
N TYR A 160 -1.08 8.83 1.42
CA TYR A 160 -0.39 9.88 2.13
C TYR A 160 -0.84 9.98 3.59
N THR A 161 0.10 9.97 4.54
CA THR A 161 -0.18 10.04 5.98
C THR A 161 0.38 11.30 6.65
N GLY A 162 0.63 12.37 5.90
CA GLY A 162 1.23 13.61 6.39
C GLY A 162 0.26 14.79 6.59
N PHE A 163 -1.05 14.58 6.51
CA PHE A 163 -2.07 15.65 6.51
C PHE A 163 -2.19 16.43 7.83
N TYR A 164 -1.68 15.92 8.92
CA TYR A 164 -1.76 16.53 10.25
C TYR A 164 -0.81 17.72 10.46
N THR A 165 -0.02 18.09 9.47
CA THR A 165 0.83 19.27 9.48
C THR A 165 0.53 20.20 8.31
N TYR A 166 0.70 21.53 8.49
CA TYR A 166 0.49 22.47 7.40
C TYR A 166 1.41 22.22 6.18
N PRO A 167 2.73 21.98 6.36
CA PRO A 167 3.58 21.59 5.23
C PRO A 167 3.13 20.31 4.52
N GLY A 168 2.65 19.31 5.28
CA GLY A 168 2.15 18.06 4.71
C GLY A 168 0.86 18.28 3.90
N LEU A 169 -0.04 19.11 4.37
CA LEU A 169 -1.24 19.47 3.63
C LEU A 169 -0.91 20.17 2.30
N LEU A 170 0.04 21.10 2.31
CA LEU A 170 0.50 21.77 1.09
C LEU A 170 1.19 20.81 0.12
N ASP A 171 1.98 19.88 0.64
CA ASP A 171 2.64 18.85 -0.19
C ASP A 171 1.61 17.96 -0.89
N ALA A 172 0.60 17.48 -0.15
CA ALA A 172 -0.51 16.71 -0.72
C ALA A 172 -1.31 17.50 -1.76
N GLN A 173 -1.60 18.76 -1.50
CA GLN A 173 -2.31 19.63 -2.44
C GLN A 173 -1.54 19.78 -3.76
N ARG A 174 -0.23 19.99 -3.71
CA ARG A 174 0.62 20.07 -4.91
C ARG A 174 0.56 18.79 -5.73
N VAL A 175 0.50 17.62 -5.09
CA VAL A 175 0.32 16.35 -5.81
C VAL A 175 -1.06 16.24 -6.44
N ILE A 176 -2.12 16.66 -5.73
CA ILE A 176 -3.49 16.69 -6.25
C ILE A 176 -3.56 17.56 -7.52
N GLU A 177 -2.84 18.67 -7.54
CA GLU A 177 -2.82 19.59 -8.68
C GLU A 177 -1.83 19.18 -9.80
N TYR A 178 -0.89 18.29 -9.48
CA TYR A 178 0.15 17.89 -10.41
C TYR A 178 -0.43 17.29 -11.70
N ARG A 179 0.01 17.82 -12.85
CA ARG A 179 -0.49 17.45 -14.18
C ARG A 179 -2.02 17.45 -14.32
N GLY A 180 -2.66 18.44 -13.68
CA GLY A 180 -4.11 18.59 -13.78
C GLY A 180 -4.91 17.53 -13.04
N GLY A 181 -4.37 16.97 -11.98
CA GLY A 181 -5.05 15.94 -11.18
C GLY A 181 -4.89 14.52 -11.70
N LYS A 182 -3.79 14.24 -12.38
CA LYS A 182 -3.54 12.91 -12.97
C LYS A 182 -3.44 11.79 -11.93
N TYR A 183 -2.93 12.09 -10.73
CA TYR A 183 -2.62 11.09 -9.71
C TYR A 183 -3.55 11.19 -8.52
N GLU A 184 -3.98 10.04 -8.01
CA GLU A 184 -4.82 9.98 -6.82
C GLU A 184 -3.99 10.20 -5.54
N VAL A 185 -4.60 10.88 -4.56
CA VAL A 185 -4.06 11.04 -3.21
C VAL A 185 -5.05 10.43 -2.25
N LEU A 186 -4.69 9.24 -1.72
CA LEU A 186 -5.47 8.55 -0.69
C LEU A 186 -4.99 9.06 0.67
N SER A 187 -5.89 9.70 1.43
CA SER A 187 -5.61 10.13 2.80
C SER A 187 -5.62 8.94 3.76
N GLY A 188 -4.64 8.88 4.68
CA GLY A 188 -4.53 7.82 5.68
C GLY A 188 -4.01 8.31 7.03
#